data_d519aa1aacb2733ac828a8dec4c428f9
#
_entry.id   d519aa1aacb2733ac828a8dec4c428f9
#
_cell.length_a   1.000
_cell.length_b   1.000
_cell.length_c   1.000
_cell.angle_alpha   90.00
_cell.angle_beta   90.00
_cell.angle_gamma   90.00
#
_symmetry.space_group_name_H-M   'P 1'
#
loop_
_entity.id
_entity.type
_entity.pdbx_description
1 polymer ?
#
loop_
_entity_poly.entity_id
_entity_poly.type
_entity_poly.pdbx_seq_one_letter_code
_entity_poly.pdbx_strand_id
1 'polypeptide(L)'
;MKLNVIHRSLLVCSLCLLPALQAIAQQATTSYQAGSAPSGATNGIPAPMYAPDNANAREPGWQGLANVLKKLEPSVDTSIPETASGAASRLSTMITQGQAAKALQEIERRQNANDRIIAPATDVQLLFLKGRALAALDRKPQALEVYRSMTSSYPELAEPWNNMAALYLQAGLTDPAYEALKTALSINPRYGVALRNMGMVQLMLSQKAFADAAGHGIPGAAAQAQAIGRIIEGN
;
A
#
# COMPACT_ATOMS: atom_id res chain seq x y z
N MET A 1 -37.78 13.40 -7.92
CA MET A 1 -36.76 14.25 -7.25
C MET A 1 -36.39 13.58 -5.93
N LYS A 2 -35.46 12.61 -5.93
CA LYS A 2 -34.78 11.97 -4.77
C LYS A 2 -33.84 10.87 -5.30
N LEU A 3 -32.71 11.29 -5.88
CA LEU A 3 -31.67 10.38 -6.37
C LEU A 3 -30.33 11.01 -5.96
N ASN A 4 -29.96 11.03 -4.68
CA ASN A 4 -28.63 11.56 -4.30
C ASN A 4 -28.16 11.15 -2.90
N VAL A 5 -28.61 10.03 -2.33
CA VAL A 5 -28.17 9.64 -0.97
C VAL A 5 -27.25 8.40 -0.95
N ILE A 6 -27.17 7.63 -2.03
CA ILE A 6 -26.43 6.35 -2.03
C ILE A 6 -24.89 6.50 -2.14
N HIS A 7 -24.39 7.67 -2.50
CA HIS A 7 -22.95 7.87 -2.77
C HIS A 7 -22.06 8.26 -1.57
N ARG A 8 -22.63 8.48 -0.37
CA ARG A 8 -21.87 8.98 0.77
C ARG A 8 -21.43 7.96 1.82
N SER A 9 -22.01 6.77 1.84
CA SER A 9 -21.71 5.79 2.92
C SER A 9 -20.56 4.81 2.65
N LEU A 10 -20.00 4.78 1.44
CA LEU A 10 -18.91 3.85 1.09
C LEU A 10 -17.50 4.41 1.28
N LEU A 11 -17.36 5.69 1.69
CA LEU A 11 -16.06 6.39 1.79
C LEU A 11 -15.44 6.42 3.19
N VAL A 12 -16.10 5.89 4.22
CA VAL A 12 -15.67 6.06 5.63
C VAL A 12 -14.83 4.89 6.16
N CYS A 13 -14.61 3.82 5.41
CA CYS A 13 -13.94 2.62 5.95
C CYS A 13 -12.43 2.48 5.63
N SER A 14 -11.77 3.54 5.15
CA SER A 14 -10.31 3.48 4.88
C SER A 14 -9.43 4.11 5.97
N LEU A 15 -9.99 4.62 7.08
CA LEU A 15 -9.25 5.43 8.06
C LEU A 15 -8.90 4.74 9.38
N CYS A 16 -9.17 3.45 9.56
CA CYS A 16 -8.96 2.77 10.86
C CYS A 16 -7.76 1.81 10.94
N LEU A 17 -6.74 1.94 10.09
CA LEU A 17 -5.57 1.03 10.12
C LEU A 17 -4.22 1.71 10.40
N LEU A 18 -4.18 2.80 11.15
CA LEU A 18 -2.93 3.54 11.40
C LEU A 18 -2.38 3.60 12.85
N PRO A 19 -2.83 2.88 13.88
CA PRO A 19 -2.07 2.92 15.13
C PRO A 19 -1.16 1.73 15.43
N ALA A 20 -1.19 0.64 14.65
CA ALA A 20 -0.43 -0.57 15.04
C ALA A 20 1.01 -0.65 14.48
N LEU A 21 1.39 0.18 13.52
CA LEU A 21 2.74 0.17 12.93
C LEU A 21 3.70 1.21 13.49
N GLN A 22 3.24 2.12 14.36
CA GLN A 22 4.11 3.11 15.00
C GLN A 22 4.81 2.62 16.28
N ALA A 23 4.41 1.48 16.83
CA ALA A 23 4.97 0.97 18.08
C ALA A 23 6.31 0.21 17.91
N ILE A 24 6.72 -0.14 16.71
CA ILE A 24 7.96 -0.92 16.47
C ILE A 24 9.16 -0.03 16.10
N ALA A 25 8.93 1.20 15.69
CA ALA A 25 10.00 2.11 15.29
C ALA A 25 10.64 2.91 16.46
N GLN A 26 10.14 2.81 17.68
CA GLN A 26 10.64 3.60 18.83
C GLN A 26 11.57 2.86 19.79
N GLN A 27 11.94 1.61 19.50
CA GLN A 27 12.86 0.86 20.41
C GLN A 27 14.31 0.74 19.91
N ALA A 28 14.70 1.44 18.86
CA ALA A 28 16.07 1.38 18.32
C ALA A 28 16.91 2.64 18.58
N THR A 29 16.49 3.54 19.46
CA THR A 29 17.32 4.68 19.90
C THR A 29 17.64 4.57 21.37
N THR A 30 18.33 3.50 21.78
CA THR A 30 18.92 3.42 23.11
C THR A 30 20.42 3.61 23.00
N SER A 31 20.87 4.80 23.39
CA SER A 31 22.12 5.12 24.05
C SER A 31 23.42 4.63 23.39
N TYR A 32 23.93 5.45 22.47
CA TYR A 32 25.38 5.60 22.39
C TYR A 32 25.78 6.76 23.31
N GLN A 33 25.97 6.44 24.58
CA GLN A 33 26.60 7.36 25.53
C GLN A 33 28.10 7.31 25.26
N ALA A 34 28.65 8.42 24.76
CA ALA A 34 30.08 8.62 24.64
C ALA A 34 30.71 8.52 26.03
N GLY A 35 31.37 7.42 26.26
CA GLY A 35 32.19 7.23 27.46
C GLY A 35 33.31 8.26 27.46
N SER A 36 33.39 9.02 28.53
CA SER A 36 34.51 9.90 28.86
C SER A 36 35.83 9.10 28.83
N ALA A 37 36.74 9.52 27.97
CA ALA A 37 38.09 8.99 27.94
C ALA A 37 38.83 9.32 29.24
N PRO A 38 39.60 8.37 29.82
CA PRO A 38 40.47 8.65 30.95
C PRO A 38 41.65 9.48 30.47
N SER A 39 41.91 10.57 31.17
CA SER A 39 43.12 11.38 31.06
C SER A 39 44.34 10.58 31.53
N GLY A 40 45.34 10.44 30.69
CA GLY A 40 46.68 10.07 31.13
C GLY A 40 47.34 8.95 30.35
N ALA A 41 48.06 9.33 29.32
CA ALA A 41 49.37 8.78 28.95
C ALA A 41 49.85 9.48 27.66
N THR A 42 50.71 10.45 27.81
CA THR A 42 51.52 11.04 26.74
C THR A 42 52.58 10.06 26.32
N ASN A 43 52.40 9.38 25.21
CA ASN A 43 53.48 8.72 24.50
C ASN A 43 53.52 9.27 23.06
N GLY A 44 54.48 10.18 22.87
CA GLY A 44 55.33 10.45 21.75
C GLY A 44 54.82 10.12 20.34
N ILE A 45 53.81 10.85 19.86
CA ILE A 45 53.61 11.04 18.43
C ILE A 45 54.30 12.39 18.13
N PRO A 46 55.32 12.45 17.27
CA PRO A 46 55.90 13.75 16.91
C PRO A 46 54.80 14.59 16.27
N ALA A 47 54.66 15.84 16.74
CA ALA A 47 53.75 16.81 16.16
C ALA A 47 53.97 16.88 14.64
N PRO A 48 52.89 16.96 13.82
CA PRO A 48 53.07 17.16 12.39
C PRO A 48 53.86 18.46 12.18
N MET A 49 54.94 18.36 11.40
CA MET A 49 55.91 19.43 11.10
C MET A 49 55.31 20.50 10.18
N TYR A 50 54.03 20.80 10.37
CA TYR A 50 53.33 21.85 9.66
C TYR A 50 52.53 22.67 10.67
N ALA A 51 53.24 23.70 11.21
CA ALA A 51 52.54 24.80 11.85
C ALA A 51 51.82 25.60 10.75
N PRO A 52 50.54 25.89 10.84
CA PRO A 52 49.92 26.82 9.91
C PRO A 52 50.31 28.24 10.30
N ASP A 53 51.39 28.69 9.74
CA ASP A 53 51.77 30.10 9.77
C ASP A 53 50.76 30.85 8.89
N ASN A 54 50.01 31.74 9.52
CA ASN A 54 49.08 32.69 8.93
C ASN A 54 47.76 32.16 8.36
N ALA A 55 46.74 32.21 9.20
CA ALA A 55 45.34 32.07 8.80
C ALA A 55 44.84 33.11 7.76
N ASN A 56 45.71 33.97 7.22
CA ASN A 56 45.39 35.01 6.23
C ASN A 56 46.22 34.96 4.94
N ALA A 57 47.13 34.00 4.78
CA ALA A 57 47.78 33.79 3.50
C ALA A 57 46.90 32.94 2.61
N ARG A 58 45.93 33.57 1.93
CA ARG A 58 45.27 32.95 0.78
C ARG A 58 46.33 32.78 -0.31
N GLU A 59 46.95 31.63 -0.38
CA GLU A 59 47.77 31.27 -1.51
C GLU A 59 46.92 31.31 -2.79
N PRO A 60 47.36 32.08 -3.81
CA PRO A 60 46.58 32.29 -5.03
C PRO A 60 46.22 30.98 -5.79
N GLY A 61 46.93 29.89 -5.48
CA GLY A 61 46.73 28.60 -6.12
C GLY A 61 45.48 27.83 -5.67
N TRP A 62 45.04 27.99 -4.42
CA TRP A 62 43.92 27.22 -3.88
C TRP A 62 42.53 27.68 -4.41
N GLN A 63 42.38 28.94 -4.76
CA GLN A 63 41.14 29.44 -5.36
C GLN A 63 40.92 28.87 -6.78
N GLY A 64 42.03 28.72 -7.53
CA GLY A 64 41.98 28.05 -8.84
C GLY A 64 41.56 26.60 -8.72
N LEU A 65 42.15 25.87 -7.75
CA LEU A 65 41.82 24.47 -7.49
C LEU A 65 40.36 24.32 -6.98
N ALA A 66 39.95 25.18 -6.06
CA ALA A 66 38.54 25.19 -5.56
C ALA A 66 37.55 25.47 -6.69
N ASN A 67 37.85 26.35 -7.62
CA ASN A 67 37.00 26.62 -8.77
C ASN A 67 36.97 25.47 -9.79
N VAL A 68 38.09 24.77 -9.95
CA VAL A 68 38.14 23.55 -10.78
C VAL A 68 37.38 22.42 -10.10
N LEU A 69 37.55 22.20 -8.79
CA LEU A 69 36.79 21.20 -8.03
C LEU A 69 35.30 21.50 -8.02
N LYS A 70 34.89 22.78 -7.97
CA LYS A 70 33.53 23.21 -8.08
C LYS A 70 32.92 22.95 -9.49
N LYS A 71 33.74 23.02 -10.54
CA LYS A 71 33.35 22.63 -11.90
C LYS A 71 33.38 21.11 -12.12
N LEU A 72 34.13 20.40 -11.30
CA LEU A 72 34.23 18.95 -11.28
C LEU A 72 33.32 18.33 -10.20
N GLU A 73 32.55 19.15 -9.46
CA GLU A 73 31.44 18.59 -8.69
C GLU A 73 30.60 17.79 -9.67
N PRO A 74 30.64 16.47 -9.60
CA PRO A 74 29.81 15.69 -10.49
C PRO A 74 28.38 16.10 -10.18
N SER A 75 27.59 16.40 -11.19
CA SER A 75 26.15 16.43 -11.10
C SER A 75 25.65 15.00 -10.89
N VAL A 76 26.27 14.30 -9.93
CA VAL A 76 25.80 13.02 -9.47
C VAL A 76 24.54 13.36 -8.69
N ASP A 77 23.43 12.98 -9.25
CA ASP A 77 22.18 12.92 -8.52
C ASP A 77 22.41 12.04 -7.29
N THR A 78 22.71 12.68 -6.14
CA THR A 78 22.90 12.02 -4.86
C THR A 78 21.56 11.66 -4.22
N SER A 79 20.45 11.82 -4.93
CA SER A 79 19.17 11.29 -4.49
C SER A 79 19.31 9.78 -4.36
N ILE A 80 19.10 9.28 -3.15
CA ILE A 80 19.07 7.85 -2.89
C ILE A 80 17.93 7.28 -3.74
N PRO A 81 18.20 6.31 -4.64
CA PRO A 81 17.14 5.72 -5.45
C PRO A 81 16.01 5.23 -4.55
N GLU A 82 14.78 5.57 -4.89
CA GLU A 82 13.61 5.10 -4.15
C GLU A 82 13.61 3.58 -4.10
N THR A 83 13.56 3.02 -2.88
CA THR A 83 13.46 1.57 -2.72
C THR A 83 12.15 1.04 -3.30
N ALA A 84 12.14 -0.22 -3.70
CA ALA A 84 10.93 -0.88 -4.21
C ALA A 84 9.76 -0.77 -3.22
N SER A 85 10.02 -0.97 -1.93
CA SER A 85 9.03 -0.83 -0.85
C SER A 85 8.56 0.62 -0.68
N GLY A 86 9.48 1.59 -0.78
CA GLY A 86 9.14 3.02 -0.74
C GLY A 86 8.22 3.41 -1.88
N ALA A 87 8.54 2.97 -3.10
CA ALA A 87 7.71 3.18 -4.27
C ALA A 87 6.31 2.56 -4.11
N ALA A 88 6.23 1.32 -3.63
CA ALA A 88 4.95 0.65 -3.39
C ALA A 88 4.10 1.40 -2.36
N SER A 89 4.71 1.85 -1.26
CA SER A 89 4.03 2.63 -0.22
C SER A 89 3.51 3.97 -0.75
N ARG A 90 4.34 4.69 -1.51
CA ARG A 90 3.95 5.95 -2.15
C ARG A 90 2.81 5.75 -3.14
N LEU A 91 2.90 4.76 -4.02
CA LEU A 91 1.85 4.45 -5.00
C LEU A 91 0.55 4.04 -4.32
N SER A 92 0.61 3.25 -3.24
CA SER A 92 -0.55 2.91 -2.42
C SER A 92 -1.22 4.17 -1.83
N THR A 93 -0.42 5.10 -1.33
CA THR A 93 -0.90 6.38 -0.80
C THR A 93 -1.55 7.23 -1.90
N MET A 94 -0.94 7.32 -3.08
CA MET A 94 -1.52 8.03 -4.22
C MET A 94 -2.89 7.48 -4.61
N ILE A 95 -3.06 6.15 -4.63
CA ILE A 95 -4.35 5.51 -4.93
C ILE A 95 -5.40 5.90 -3.88
N THR A 96 -5.06 5.85 -2.58
CA THR A 96 -6.00 6.20 -1.50
C THR A 96 -6.36 7.68 -1.47
N GLN A 97 -5.47 8.55 -1.95
CA GLN A 97 -5.70 10.00 -2.06
C GLN A 97 -6.42 10.42 -3.36
N GLY A 98 -6.96 9.47 -4.13
CA GLY A 98 -7.69 9.77 -5.37
C GLY A 98 -6.80 10.04 -6.58
N GLN A 99 -5.48 9.86 -6.48
CA GLN A 99 -4.53 10.02 -7.58
C GLN A 99 -4.27 8.71 -8.34
N ALA A 100 -5.30 7.86 -8.44
CA ALA A 100 -5.20 6.52 -9.02
C ALA A 100 -4.71 6.53 -10.48
N ALA A 101 -5.07 7.55 -11.28
CA ALA A 101 -4.62 7.67 -12.66
C ALA A 101 -3.10 7.87 -12.76
N LYS A 102 -2.55 8.76 -11.93
CA LYS A 102 -1.10 9.00 -11.89
C LYS A 102 -0.34 7.78 -11.36
N ALA A 103 -0.89 7.13 -10.34
CA ALA A 103 -0.32 5.90 -9.80
C ALA A 103 -0.31 4.80 -10.85
N LEU A 104 -1.39 4.61 -11.61
CA LEU A 104 -1.46 3.62 -12.68
C LEU A 104 -0.41 3.89 -13.78
N GLN A 105 -0.31 5.13 -14.23
CA GLN A 105 0.69 5.51 -15.23
C GLN A 105 2.13 5.21 -14.76
N GLU A 106 2.44 5.52 -13.51
CA GLU A 106 3.76 5.23 -12.93
C GLU A 106 4.02 3.73 -12.78
N ILE A 107 3.01 2.95 -12.39
CA ILE A 107 3.08 1.48 -12.31
C ILE A 107 3.37 0.91 -13.70
N GLU A 108 2.61 1.32 -14.72
CA GLU A 108 2.77 0.85 -16.10
C GLU A 108 4.14 1.25 -16.68
N ARG A 109 4.61 2.46 -16.38
CA ARG A 109 5.95 2.90 -16.75
C ARG A 109 7.02 1.99 -16.16
N ARG A 110 6.90 1.63 -14.88
CA ARG A 110 7.86 0.74 -14.21
C ARG A 110 7.81 -0.69 -14.72
N GLN A 111 6.64 -1.18 -15.06
CA GLN A 111 6.49 -2.52 -15.66
C GLN A 111 7.05 -2.59 -17.08
N ASN A 112 6.96 -1.50 -17.85
CA ASN A 112 7.46 -1.41 -19.22
C ASN A 112 8.95 -1.02 -19.30
N ALA A 113 9.46 -0.31 -18.29
CA ALA A 113 10.88 -0.08 -18.19
C ALA A 113 11.56 -1.44 -18.08
N ASN A 114 12.45 -1.75 -19.01
CA ASN A 114 13.25 -2.98 -19.05
C ASN A 114 14.22 -3.08 -17.85
N ASP A 115 13.85 -2.55 -16.71
CA ASP A 115 14.54 -2.72 -15.45
C ASP A 115 14.35 -4.16 -14.95
N ARG A 116 14.95 -5.09 -15.71
CA ARG A 116 15.07 -6.52 -15.38
C ARG A 116 15.82 -6.76 -14.05
N ILE A 117 16.04 -5.73 -13.26
CA ILE A 117 16.67 -5.73 -11.94
C ILE A 117 15.60 -5.65 -10.82
N ILE A 118 14.31 -5.58 -11.17
CA ILE A 118 13.25 -5.57 -10.16
C ILE A 118 13.15 -6.98 -9.56
N ALA A 119 13.33 -7.07 -8.25
CA ALA A 119 13.15 -8.33 -7.53
C ALA A 119 11.72 -8.88 -7.78
N PRO A 120 11.54 -10.21 -7.96
CA PRO A 120 10.23 -10.80 -8.26
C PRO A 120 9.11 -10.37 -7.31
N ALA A 121 9.42 -10.17 -6.02
CA ALA A 121 8.47 -9.67 -5.03
C ALA A 121 7.94 -8.25 -5.32
N THR A 122 8.74 -7.42 -5.99
CA THR A 122 8.32 -6.06 -6.39
C THR A 122 7.30 -6.10 -7.50
N ASP A 123 7.45 -7.02 -8.45
CA ASP A 123 6.50 -7.20 -9.55
C ASP A 123 5.11 -7.60 -9.01
N VAL A 124 5.06 -8.47 -8.00
CA VAL A 124 3.82 -8.88 -7.34
C VAL A 124 3.13 -7.68 -6.68
N GLN A 125 3.90 -6.83 -5.97
CA GLN A 125 3.35 -5.63 -5.34
C GLN A 125 2.83 -4.63 -6.38
N LEU A 126 3.55 -4.41 -7.47
CA LEU A 126 3.12 -3.53 -8.56
C LEU A 126 1.88 -4.05 -9.26
N LEU A 127 1.77 -5.37 -9.50
CA LEU A 127 0.56 -6.00 -10.04
C LEU A 127 -0.64 -5.78 -9.11
N PHE A 128 -0.47 -6.00 -7.81
CA PHE A 128 -1.53 -5.76 -6.84
C PHE A 128 -1.98 -4.30 -6.82
N LEU A 129 -1.03 -3.36 -6.83
CA LEU A 129 -1.32 -1.93 -6.90
C LEU A 129 -1.98 -1.52 -8.23
N LYS A 130 -1.61 -2.16 -9.35
CA LYS A 130 -2.28 -1.98 -10.64
C LYS A 130 -3.76 -2.33 -10.55
N GLY A 131 -4.07 -3.51 -10.00
CA GLY A 131 -5.46 -3.92 -9.77
C GLY A 131 -6.23 -2.93 -8.90
N ARG A 132 -5.63 -2.43 -7.82
CA ARG A 132 -6.23 -1.41 -6.94
C ARG A 132 -6.45 -0.08 -7.66
N ALA A 133 -5.47 0.39 -8.44
CA ALA A 133 -5.60 1.63 -9.20
C ALA A 133 -6.70 1.55 -10.26
N LEU A 134 -6.78 0.44 -10.98
CA LEU A 134 -7.84 0.17 -11.95
C LEU A 134 -9.23 0.15 -11.29
N ALA A 135 -9.36 -0.51 -10.14
CA ALA A 135 -10.61 -0.54 -9.37
C ALA A 135 -11.02 0.87 -8.89
N ALA A 136 -10.06 1.67 -8.42
CA ALA A 136 -10.30 3.05 -8.01
C ALA A 136 -10.70 3.99 -9.16
N LEU A 137 -10.32 3.65 -10.40
CA LEU A 137 -10.71 4.34 -11.64
C LEU A 137 -12.01 3.80 -12.25
N ASP A 138 -12.74 2.95 -11.54
CA ASP A 138 -13.95 2.24 -12.02
C ASP A 138 -13.71 1.36 -13.26
N ARG A 139 -12.45 1.02 -13.55
CA ARG A 139 -12.05 0.09 -14.63
C ARG A 139 -12.13 -1.36 -14.12
N LYS A 140 -13.31 -1.73 -13.60
CA LYS A 140 -13.58 -2.99 -12.89
C LYS A 140 -13.23 -4.25 -13.71
N PRO A 141 -13.58 -4.35 -15.01
CA PRO A 141 -13.21 -5.53 -15.79
C PRO A 141 -11.70 -5.75 -15.87
N GLN A 142 -10.94 -4.67 -16.04
CA GLN A 142 -9.48 -4.75 -16.11
C GLN A 142 -8.85 -5.06 -14.74
N ALA A 143 -9.39 -4.48 -13.66
CA ALA A 143 -8.96 -4.83 -12.30
C ALA A 143 -9.20 -6.31 -12.00
N LEU A 144 -10.36 -6.84 -12.42
CA LEU A 144 -10.71 -8.25 -12.24
C LEU A 144 -9.76 -9.18 -13.01
N GLU A 145 -9.36 -8.80 -14.22
CA GLU A 145 -8.38 -9.55 -15.02
C GLU A 145 -7.01 -9.59 -14.33
N VAL A 146 -6.54 -8.45 -13.81
CA VAL A 146 -5.28 -8.40 -13.03
C VAL A 146 -5.37 -9.31 -11.81
N TYR A 147 -6.44 -9.28 -11.03
CA TYR A 147 -6.57 -10.13 -9.85
C TYR A 147 -6.71 -11.61 -10.22
N ARG A 148 -7.40 -11.96 -11.30
CA ARG A 148 -7.46 -13.35 -11.82
C ARG A 148 -6.07 -13.85 -12.20
N SER A 149 -5.30 -13.05 -12.91
CA SER A 149 -3.91 -13.39 -13.24
C SER A 149 -3.09 -13.62 -11.96
N MET A 150 -3.25 -12.75 -10.96
CA MET A 150 -2.55 -12.89 -9.67
C MET A 150 -2.97 -14.16 -8.91
N THR A 151 -4.27 -14.47 -8.87
CA THR A 151 -4.75 -15.69 -8.19
C THR A 151 -4.28 -16.99 -8.87
N SER A 152 -3.97 -16.92 -10.17
CA SER A 152 -3.38 -18.05 -10.91
C SER A 152 -1.87 -18.19 -10.70
N SER A 153 -1.15 -17.04 -10.66
CA SER A 153 0.32 -17.03 -10.55
C SER A 153 0.82 -17.08 -9.11
N TYR A 154 0.02 -16.59 -8.16
CA TYR A 154 0.33 -16.45 -6.74
C TYR A 154 -0.87 -16.89 -5.89
N PRO A 155 -1.26 -18.18 -5.96
CA PRO A 155 -2.48 -18.67 -5.30
C PRO A 155 -2.44 -18.55 -3.77
N GLU A 156 -1.24 -18.41 -3.18
CA GLU A 156 -1.02 -18.25 -1.74
C GLU A 156 -1.35 -16.84 -1.21
N LEU A 157 -1.64 -15.87 -2.08
CA LEU A 157 -1.97 -14.52 -1.67
C LEU A 157 -3.48 -14.36 -1.45
N ALA A 158 -3.90 -14.04 -0.24
CA ALA A 158 -5.31 -13.86 0.12
C ALA A 158 -5.90 -12.54 -0.42
N GLU A 159 -5.07 -11.49 -0.55
CA GLU A 159 -5.48 -10.14 -0.91
C GLU A 159 -6.10 -10.04 -2.32
N PRO A 160 -5.55 -10.65 -3.39
CA PRO A 160 -6.18 -10.65 -4.70
C PRO A 160 -7.56 -11.31 -4.69
N TRP A 161 -7.73 -12.43 -3.96
CA TRP A 161 -9.03 -13.10 -3.81
C TRP A 161 -10.05 -12.20 -3.13
N ASN A 162 -9.68 -11.53 -2.04
CA ASN A 162 -10.56 -10.59 -1.35
C ASN A 162 -10.94 -9.40 -2.24
N ASN A 163 -10.00 -8.84 -3.01
CA ASN A 163 -10.27 -7.70 -3.88
C ASN A 163 -11.14 -8.10 -5.09
N MET A 164 -10.95 -9.31 -5.60
CA MET A 164 -11.81 -9.89 -6.63
C MET A 164 -13.24 -10.04 -6.11
N ALA A 165 -13.42 -10.53 -4.89
CA ALA A 165 -14.73 -10.63 -4.24
C ALA A 165 -15.39 -9.26 -4.08
N ALA A 166 -14.65 -8.23 -3.70
CA ALA A 166 -15.17 -6.87 -3.59
C ALA A 166 -15.69 -6.33 -4.95
N LEU A 167 -15.02 -6.66 -6.05
CA LEU A 167 -15.48 -6.32 -7.40
C LEU A 167 -16.73 -7.09 -7.79
N TYR A 168 -16.82 -8.38 -7.44
CA TYR A 168 -18.04 -9.18 -7.67
C TYR A 168 -19.23 -8.62 -6.89
N LEU A 169 -19.04 -8.22 -5.62
CA LEU A 169 -20.10 -7.58 -4.82
C LEU A 169 -20.61 -6.28 -5.46
N GLN A 170 -19.69 -5.45 -5.96
CA GLN A 170 -20.07 -4.23 -6.66
C GLN A 170 -20.84 -4.49 -7.96
N ALA A 171 -20.68 -5.66 -8.55
CA ALA A 171 -21.42 -6.12 -9.71
C ALA A 171 -22.71 -6.88 -9.34
N GLY A 172 -23.05 -7.01 -8.05
CA GLY A 172 -24.21 -7.79 -7.58
C GLY A 172 -24.04 -9.30 -7.65
N LEU A 173 -22.84 -9.77 -7.93
CA LEU A 173 -22.50 -11.19 -8.07
C LEU A 173 -22.09 -11.79 -6.72
N THR A 174 -23.10 -12.13 -5.88
CA THR A 174 -22.88 -12.60 -4.51
C THR A 174 -22.24 -13.98 -4.43
N ASP A 175 -22.64 -14.92 -5.28
CA ASP A 175 -22.12 -16.29 -5.26
C ASP A 175 -20.62 -16.34 -5.63
N PRO A 176 -20.14 -15.72 -6.74
CA PRO A 176 -18.71 -15.60 -7.01
C PRO A 176 -17.93 -14.86 -5.93
N ALA A 177 -18.52 -13.86 -5.29
CA ALA A 177 -17.89 -13.14 -4.18
C ALA A 177 -17.70 -14.05 -2.97
N TYR A 178 -18.70 -14.87 -2.63
CA TYR A 178 -18.61 -15.85 -1.55
C TYR A 178 -17.47 -16.84 -1.77
N GLU A 179 -17.37 -17.46 -2.94
CA GLU A 179 -16.32 -18.43 -3.25
C GLU A 179 -14.92 -17.81 -3.23
N ALA A 180 -14.76 -16.58 -3.74
CA ALA A 180 -13.50 -15.87 -3.68
C ALA A 180 -13.08 -15.55 -2.22
N LEU A 181 -14.03 -15.12 -1.37
CA LEU A 181 -13.75 -14.87 0.05
C LEU A 181 -13.46 -16.15 0.83
N LYS A 182 -14.16 -17.23 0.52
CA LYS A 182 -13.88 -18.54 1.10
C LYS A 182 -12.45 -18.98 0.80
N THR A 183 -11.97 -18.77 -0.42
CA THR A 183 -10.59 -19.02 -0.81
C THR A 183 -9.63 -18.11 -0.05
N ALA A 184 -9.88 -16.79 0.01
CA ALA A 184 -9.06 -15.85 0.76
C ALA A 184 -8.93 -16.25 2.24
N LEU A 185 -10.02 -16.70 2.87
CA LEU A 185 -10.04 -17.12 4.26
C LEU A 185 -9.45 -18.51 4.50
N SER A 186 -9.42 -19.38 3.49
CA SER A 186 -8.68 -20.65 3.57
C SER A 186 -7.17 -20.42 3.58
N ILE A 187 -6.69 -19.39 2.87
CA ILE A 187 -5.28 -18.98 2.84
C ILE A 187 -4.90 -18.25 4.13
N ASN A 188 -5.71 -17.26 4.52
CA ASN A 188 -5.48 -16.47 5.74
C ASN A 188 -6.77 -16.38 6.58
N PRO A 189 -6.99 -17.31 7.52
CA PRO A 189 -8.19 -17.33 8.37
C PRO A 189 -8.38 -16.11 9.27
N ARG A 190 -7.32 -15.33 9.50
CA ARG A 190 -7.33 -14.12 10.33
C ARG A 190 -7.40 -12.83 9.50
N TYR A 191 -7.67 -12.92 8.20
CA TYR A 191 -7.75 -11.75 7.34
C TYR A 191 -9.02 -10.94 7.65
N GLY A 192 -8.92 -9.95 8.55
CA GLY A 192 -10.05 -9.20 9.08
C GLY A 192 -10.92 -8.53 8.01
N VAL A 193 -10.33 -8.01 6.93
CA VAL A 193 -11.08 -7.41 5.81
C VAL A 193 -11.92 -8.46 5.09
N ALA A 194 -11.35 -9.64 4.83
CA ALA A 194 -12.08 -10.74 4.19
C ALA A 194 -13.19 -11.29 5.09
N LEU A 195 -12.96 -11.38 6.42
CA LEU A 195 -13.99 -11.76 7.39
C LEU A 195 -15.17 -10.80 7.37
N ARG A 196 -14.91 -9.50 7.39
CA ARG A 196 -15.96 -8.47 7.29
C ARG A 196 -16.72 -8.58 5.97
N ASN A 197 -16.02 -8.74 4.86
CA ASN A 197 -16.63 -8.86 3.54
C ASN A 197 -17.46 -10.16 3.44
N MET A 198 -16.99 -11.26 4.04
CA MET A 198 -17.74 -12.51 4.13
C MET A 198 -19.06 -12.32 4.91
N GLY A 199 -19.02 -11.61 6.05
CA GLY A 199 -20.24 -11.28 6.78
C GLY A 199 -21.25 -10.51 5.92
N MET A 200 -20.80 -9.54 5.13
CA MET A 200 -21.66 -8.79 4.22
C MET A 200 -22.26 -9.70 3.13
N VAL A 201 -21.46 -10.56 2.52
CA VAL A 201 -21.95 -11.53 1.51
C VAL A 201 -22.99 -12.46 2.11
N GLN A 202 -22.78 -12.97 3.31
CA GLN A 202 -23.73 -13.86 4.00
C GLN A 202 -25.06 -13.15 4.28
N LEU A 203 -25.03 -11.88 4.68
CA LEU A 203 -26.26 -11.09 4.82
C LEU A 203 -26.99 -10.93 3.48
N MET A 204 -26.28 -10.64 2.39
CA MET A 204 -26.89 -10.52 1.06
C MET A 204 -27.48 -11.84 0.58
N LEU A 205 -26.81 -12.97 0.78
CA LEU A 205 -27.32 -14.30 0.46
C LEU A 205 -28.54 -14.66 1.32
N SER A 206 -28.52 -14.31 2.61
CA SER A 206 -29.65 -14.53 3.51
C SER A 206 -30.86 -13.69 3.09
N GLN A 207 -30.65 -12.42 2.74
CA GLN A 207 -31.71 -11.55 2.21
C GLN A 207 -32.37 -12.16 0.98
N LYS A 208 -31.53 -12.62 0.02
CA LYS A 208 -32.03 -13.27 -1.21
C LYS A 208 -32.83 -14.53 -0.88
N ALA A 209 -32.32 -15.40 -0.02
CA ALA A 209 -33.01 -16.63 0.35
C ALA A 209 -34.39 -16.37 1.00
N PHE A 210 -34.50 -15.36 1.88
CA PHE A 210 -35.78 -14.96 2.46
C PHE A 210 -36.70 -14.30 1.45
N ALA A 211 -36.18 -13.54 0.49
CA ALA A 211 -36.99 -12.98 -0.60
C ALA A 211 -37.55 -14.07 -1.50
N ASP A 212 -36.75 -15.08 -1.84
CA ASP A 212 -37.15 -16.24 -2.60
C ASP A 212 -38.22 -17.04 -1.85
N ALA A 213 -38.02 -17.29 -0.55
CA ALA A 213 -39.01 -17.97 0.31
C ALA A 213 -40.36 -17.20 0.37
N ALA A 214 -40.31 -15.87 0.43
CA ALA A 214 -41.50 -15.04 0.37
C ALA A 214 -42.25 -15.18 -0.95
N GLY A 215 -41.52 -15.29 -2.07
CA GLY A 215 -42.06 -15.59 -3.39
C GLY A 215 -42.79 -16.94 -3.47
N HIS A 216 -42.41 -17.89 -2.61
CA HIS A 216 -43.06 -19.18 -2.43
C HIS A 216 -44.16 -19.18 -1.35
N GLY A 217 -44.56 -18.01 -0.86
CA GLY A 217 -45.67 -17.87 0.08
C GLY A 217 -45.36 -18.23 1.53
N ILE A 218 -44.10 -18.32 1.92
CA ILE A 218 -43.71 -18.61 3.31
C ILE A 218 -44.02 -17.40 4.22
N PRO A 219 -44.89 -17.57 5.25
CA PRO A 219 -45.24 -16.46 6.12
C PRO A 219 -44.05 -15.86 6.86
N GLY A 220 -43.98 -14.54 6.92
CA GLY A 220 -42.92 -13.81 7.63
C GLY A 220 -41.61 -13.66 6.87
N ALA A 221 -41.36 -14.41 5.78
CA ALA A 221 -40.10 -14.37 5.04
C ALA A 221 -39.84 -12.98 4.41
N ALA A 222 -40.91 -12.31 3.90
CA ALA A 222 -40.78 -10.96 3.38
C ALA A 222 -40.30 -9.95 4.44
N ALA A 223 -40.80 -10.04 5.68
CA ALA A 223 -40.35 -9.18 6.78
C ALA A 223 -38.90 -9.44 7.17
N GLN A 224 -38.47 -10.70 7.14
CA GLN A 224 -37.06 -11.07 7.37
C GLN A 224 -36.15 -10.52 6.29
N ALA A 225 -36.49 -10.65 5.01
CA ALA A 225 -35.73 -10.07 3.90
C ALA A 225 -35.57 -8.54 4.04
N GLN A 226 -36.67 -7.85 4.40
CA GLN A 226 -36.66 -6.41 4.63
C GLN A 226 -35.80 -6.02 5.84
N ALA A 227 -35.84 -6.78 6.93
CA ALA A 227 -35.03 -6.52 8.11
C ALA A 227 -33.53 -6.63 7.81
N ILE A 228 -33.13 -7.66 7.04
CA ILE A 228 -31.76 -7.83 6.59
C ILE A 228 -31.35 -6.70 5.64
N GLY A 229 -32.24 -6.30 4.71
CA GLY A 229 -31.98 -5.17 3.80
C GLY A 229 -31.64 -3.89 4.55
N ARG A 230 -32.38 -3.58 5.62
CA ARG A 230 -32.06 -2.41 6.47
C ARG A 230 -30.68 -2.50 7.13
N ILE A 231 -30.29 -3.68 7.57
CA ILE A 231 -28.93 -3.89 8.14
C ILE A 231 -27.86 -3.64 7.08
N ILE A 232 -28.05 -4.13 5.86
CA ILE A 232 -27.10 -3.95 4.74
C ILE A 232 -26.98 -2.46 4.37
N GLU A 233 -28.10 -1.72 4.38
CA GLU A 233 -28.15 -0.29 4.06
C GLU A 233 -27.64 0.61 5.21
N GLY A 234 -27.36 0.05 6.38
CA GLY A 234 -26.87 0.78 7.54
C GLY A 234 -27.93 1.62 8.28
N ASN A 235 -29.21 1.24 8.13
CA ASN A 235 -30.38 1.88 8.75
C ASN A 235 -30.94 1.03 9.88
#